data_9dabc0d671e2ca967b9a44033c803fcc
#
_entry.id   9dabc0d671e2ca967b9a44033c803fcc
#
_cell.length_a   1.000
_cell.length_b   1.000
_cell.length_c   1.000
_cell.angle_alpha   90.00
_cell.angle_beta   90.00
_cell.angle_gamma   90.00
#
_symmetry.space_group_name_H-M   'P 1'
#
loop_
_entity.id
_entity.type
_entity.pdbx_description
1 polymer ?
#
loop_
_entity_poly.entity_id
_entity_poly.type
_entity_poly.pdbx_seq_one_letter_code
_entity_poly.pdbx_strand_id
1 'polypeptide(L)'
;MKRIALVLVLFAVSWLLPMGGGVCASKTLEIGALFPLSGSLALLGEESFRGVELARLQRNKAGGVAGAQIVYVQGDVSTVEAARSEAERLIEQKNVHLMIGTYASSRCMAASEVAARKGIPYFELGAVANEITGRGYKTMWRTNPTALDLSRAQMDFIVGWLAPQLKKKPSDMKLSIAHEDSDYGTSVAASCSRLAKEAGVQVVSVEPYAANSSDLSPVILRLREANPDIVVGVSYAQDAILLSRQAHELKLKAPIFGTGGGHSLRSFAEALGPVAEGVFDSDFTQYAVNPDFCPGLLEFVSLYKEKYGEPPRSGHSLANYVGALVVFDILEKTGGNMDPDAIHKAAMSLDIPLGKTAAGWGVKFGENGQNTRAPAFIMQWRGGNLVTVWPKSAAVAEPEPAKAQ
;
A
#
# COMPACT_ATOMS: atom_id res chain seq x y z
N MET A 1 -81.96 9.14 -60.78
CA MET A 1 -80.55 9.32 -61.20
C MET A 1 -79.81 9.96 -60.06
N LYS A 2 -79.12 9.14 -59.20
CA LYS A 2 -78.39 9.63 -58.06
C LYS A 2 -76.86 9.48 -58.37
N ARG A 3 -76.17 10.61 -58.39
CA ARG A 3 -74.71 10.62 -58.56
C ARG A 3 -74.02 10.38 -57.21
N ILE A 4 -73.23 9.36 -57.18
CA ILE A 4 -72.36 9.03 -56.00
C ILE A 4 -71.03 9.69 -56.25
N ALA A 5 -70.65 10.60 -55.33
CA ALA A 5 -69.34 11.22 -55.33
C ALA A 5 -68.35 10.34 -54.49
N LEU A 6 -67.28 9.92 -55.15
CA LEU A 6 -66.22 9.17 -54.52
C LEU A 6 -65.20 10.15 -53.92
N VAL A 7 -65.04 10.13 -52.56
CA VAL A 7 -64.04 10.92 -51.88
C VAL A 7 -62.79 10.02 -51.66
N LEU A 8 -61.71 10.37 -52.34
CA LEU A 8 -60.37 9.70 -52.15
C LEU A 8 -59.68 10.34 -50.91
N VAL A 9 -59.55 9.57 -49.86
CA VAL A 9 -58.74 9.94 -48.68
C VAL A 9 -57.31 9.47 -48.92
N LEU A 10 -56.37 10.40 -49.11
CA LEU A 10 -54.97 10.16 -49.20
C LEU A 10 -54.38 9.97 -47.75
N PHE A 11 -54.04 8.78 -47.40
CA PHE A 11 -53.20 8.48 -46.15
C PHE A 11 -51.78 8.82 -46.48
N ALA A 12 -51.23 9.88 -45.88
CA ALA A 12 -49.82 10.19 -45.84
C ALA A 12 -49.19 9.28 -44.75
N VAL A 13 -48.50 8.20 -45.12
CA VAL A 13 -47.69 7.39 -44.23
C VAL A 13 -46.38 8.12 -44.02
N SER A 14 -46.24 8.77 -42.86
CA SER A 14 -44.98 9.37 -42.39
C SER A 14 -44.05 8.21 -41.96
N TRP A 15 -43.01 7.96 -42.74
CA TRP A 15 -41.90 7.11 -42.34
C TRP A 15 -41.10 7.82 -41.26
N LEU A 16 -41.32 7.49 -39.97
CA LEU A 16 -40.40 7.76 -38.87
C LEU A 16 -39.17 6.86 -39.05
N LEU A 17 -38.12 7.40 -39.62
CA LEU A 17 -36.79 6.78 -39.55
C LEU A 17 -36.41 6.72 -38.08
N PRO A 18 -36.01 5.55 -37.52
CA PRO A 18 -35.42 5.50 -36.21
C PRO A 18 -34.09 6.26 -36.30
N MET A 19 -33.96 7.37 -35.56
CA MET A 19 -32.65 7.94 -35.26
C MET A 19 -31.86 6.87 -34.54
N GLY A 20 -30.99 6.20 -35.29
CA GLY A 20 -29.98 5.29 -34.73
C GLY A 20 -29.08 6.12 -33.80
N GLY A 21 -29.38 6.09 -32.50
CA GLY A 21 -28.44 6.53 -31.49
C GLY A 21 -27.20 5.64 -31.67
N GLY A 22 -26.19 6.15 -32.35
CA GLY A 22 -24.87 5.53 -32.39
C GLY A 22 -24.44 5.40 -30.93
N VAL A 23 -24.36 4.15 -30.43
CA VAL A 23 -23.65 3.85 -29.20
C VAL A 23 -22.21 4.27 -29.46
N CYS A 24 -21.86 5.48 -29.04
CA CYS A 24 -20.49 5.96 -29.05
C CYS A 24 -19.74 4.95 -28.18
N ALA A 25 -18.92 4.09 -28.77
CA ALA A 25 -18.08 3.17 -28.03
C ALA A 25 -17.30 4.02 -27.03
N SER A 26 -17.55 3.84 -25.73
CA SER A 26 -16.86 4.60 -24.70
C SER A 26 -15.36 4.33 -24.82
N LYS A 27 -14.58 5.38 -25.01
CA LYS A 27 -13.12 5.30 -25.06
C LYS A 27 -12.64 4.65 -23.75
N THR A 28 -11.71 3.72 -23.82
CA THR A 28 -11.15 3.05 -22.65
C THR A 28 -9.67 3.36 -22.51
N LEU A 29 -9.20 3.44 -21.26
CA LEU A 29 -7.79 3.49 -20.88
C LEU A 29 -7.45 2.19 -20.15
N GLU A 30 -6.66 1.35 -20.78
CA GLU A 30 -6.20 0.08 -20.19
C GLU A 30 -4.93 0.29 -19.38
N ILE A 31 -5.00 -0.08 -18.09
CA ILE A 31 -3.88 0.01 -17.14
C ILE A 31 -3.57 -1.40 -16.64
N GLY A 32 -2.31 -1.80 -16.73
CA GLY A 32 -1.85 -3.07 -16.13
C GLY A 32 -1.88 -3.00 -14.61
N ALA A 33 -2.54 -3.95 -13.97
CA ALA A 33 -2.64 -4.04 -12.52
C ALA A 33 -2.01 -5.35 -12.03
N LEU A 34 -0.84 -5.24 -11.42
CA LEU A 34 -0.02 -6.36 -10.98
C LEU A 34 -0.09 -6.50 -9.45
N PHE A 35 -0.79 -7.52 -8.97
CA PHE A 35 -0.91 -7.80 -7.53
C PHE A 35 -0.79 -9.29 -7.27
N PRO A 36 -0.23 -9.74 -6.12
CA PRO A 36 -0.28 -11.14 -5.73
C PRO A 36 -1.71 -11.50 -5.30
N LEU A 37 -2.48 -12.09 -6.20
CA LEU A 37 -3.87 -12.49 -5.98
C LEU A 37 -4.01 -13.95 -5.55
N SER A 38 -2.90 -14.70 -5.56
CA SER A 38 -2.79 -16.06 -5.07
C SER A 38 -1.51 -16.29 -4.26
N GLY A 39 -1.39 -17.45 -3.59
CA GLY A 39 -0.23 -17.82 -2.79
C GLY A 39 -0.16 -17.13 -1.43
N SER A 40 1.03 -17.15 -0.80
CA SER A 40 1.24 -16.70 0.60
C SER A 40 1.00 -15.20 0.82
N LEU A 41 1.06 -14.38 -0.23
CA LEU A 41 0.87 -12.94 -0.15
C LEU A 41 -0.52 -12.46 -0.60
N ALA A 42 -1.43 -13.40 -0.94
CA ALA A 42 -2.75 -13.08 -1.49
C ALA A 42 -3.59 -12.17 -0.58
N LEU A 43 -3.53 -12.38 0.75
CA LEU A 43 -4.37 -11.63 1.68
C LEU A 43 -4.17 -10.12 1.58
N LEU A 44 -2.92 -9.65 1.55
CA LEU A 44 -2.59 -8.23 1.38
C LEU A 44 -2.60 -7.81 -0.10
N GLY A 45 -2.34 -8.72 -1.02
CA GLY A 45 -2.44 -8.45 -2.45
C GLY A 45 -3.87 -8.17 -2.89
N GLU A 46 -4.83 -8.98 -2.44
CA GLU A 46 -6.26 -8.74 -2.65
C GLU A 46 -6.72 -7.44 -1.98
N GLU A 47 -6.29 -7.20 -0.74
CA GLU A 47 -6.62 -5.97 -0.02
C GLU A 47 -6.11 -4.72 -0.77
N SER A 48 -4.88 -4.78 -1.30
CA SER A 48 -4.30 -3.73 -2.13
C SER A 48 -5.09 -3.54 -3.43
N PHE A 49 -5.46 -4.63 -4.10
CA PHE A 49 -6.26 -4.59 -5.32
C PHE A 49 -7.67 -4.04 -5.07
N ARG A 50 -8.31 -4.34 -3.94
CA ARG A 50 -9.60 -3.75 -3.57
C ARG A 50 -9.53 -2.22 -3.50
N GLY A 51 -8.41 -1.67 -3.03
CA GLY A 51 -8.18 -0.21 -3.01
C GLY A 51 -8.16 0.40 -4.40
N VAL A 52 -7.35 -0.13 -5.32
CA VAL A 52 -7.29 0.41 -6.70
C VAL A 52 -8.62 0.22 -7.45
N GLU A 53 -9.33 -0.86 -7.18
CA GLU A 53 -10.64 -1.12 -7.79
C GLU A 53 -11.68 -0.09 -7.33
N LEU A 54 -11.70 0.30 -6.04
CA LEU A 54 -12.56 1.37 -5.56
C LEU A 54 -12.24 2.72 -6.21
N ALA A 55 -10.95 3.05 -6.34
CA ALA A 55 -10.52 4.26 -7.03
C ALA A 55 -11.00 4.27 -8.49
N ARG A 56 -10.87 3.14 -9.21
CA ARG A 56 -11.36 2.99 -10.58
C ARG A 56 -12.87 3.18 -10.68
N LEU A 57 -13.63 2.52 -9.81
CA LEU A 57 -15.08 2.63 -9.81
C LEU A 57 -15.54 4.07 -9.54
N GLN A 58 -14.94 4.73 -8.56
CA GLN A 58 -15.25 6.13 -8.24
C GLN A 58 -14.91 7.07 -9.40
N ARG A 59 -13.72 6.93 -9.99
CA ARG A 59 -13.28 7.77 -11.12
C ARG A 59 -14.15 7.53 -12.36
N ASN A 60 -14.48 6.27 -12.65
CA ASN A 60 -15.35 5.94 -13.78
C ASN A 60 -16.79 6.46 -13.61
N LYS A 61 -17.34 6.41 -12.38
CA LYS A 61 -18.63 7.01 -12.04
C LYS A 61 -18.63 8.54 -12.25
N ALA A 62 -17.47 9.19 -12.03
CA ALA A 62 -17.28 10.62 -12.26
C ALA A 62 -16.98 10.99 -13.73
N GLY A 63 -17.00 10.04 -14.67
CA GLY A 63 -16.77 10.27 -16.12
C GLY A 63 -15.43 9.73 -16.63
N GLY A 64 -14.66 9.06 -15.80
CA GLY A 64 -13.37 8.46 -16.18
C GLY A 64 -12.22 9.45 -16.14
N VAL A 65 -11.25 9.27 -17.02
CA VAL A 65 -10.08 10.14 -17.22
C VAL A 65 -10.12 10.67 -18.66
N ALA A 66 -10.12 11.98 -18.83
CA ALA A 66 -10.25 12.63 -20.13
C ALA A 66 -11.43 12.07 -20.97
N GLY A 67 -12.54 11.72 -20.32
CA GLY A 67 -13.74 11.14 -20.94
C GLY A 67 -13.62 9.65 -21.31
N ALA A 68 -12.53 8.98 -20.95
CA ALA A 68 -12.33 7.55 -21.17
C ALA A 68 -12.53 6.76 -19.87
N GLN A 69 -13.17 5.58 -19.96
CA GLN A 69 -13.33 4.66 -18.83
C GLN A 69 -12.02 3.90 -18.55
N ILE A 70 -11.64 3.82 -17.28
CA ILE A 70 -10.45 3.06 -16.85
C ILE A 70 -10.82 1.57 -16.77
N VAL A 71 -9.97 0.74 -17.36
CA VAL A 71 -10.06 -0.73 -17.30
C VAL A 71 -8.73 -1.28 -16.80
N TYR A 72 -8.77 -2.19 -15.82
CA TYR A 72 -7.56 -2.91 -15.39
C TYR A 72 -7.37 -4.21 -16.17
N VAL A 73 -6.17 -4.38 -16.71
CA VAL A 73 -5.69 -5.65 -17.23
C VAL A 73 -4.85 -6.30 -16.13
N GLN A 74 -5.45 -7.31 -15.48
CA GLN A 74 -4.86 -7.91 -14.28
C GLN A 74 -3.75 -8.91 -14.61
N GLY A 75 -2.72 -8.94 -13.75
CA GLY A 75 -1.70 -9.97 -13.68
C GLY A 75 -1.50 -10.43 -12.23
N ASP A 76 -1.51 -11.75 -12.00
CA ASP A 76 -1.24 -12.33 -10.68
C ASP A 76 0.26 -12.55 -10.49
N VAL A 77 0.85 -11.80 -9.57
CA VAL A 77 2.29 -11.83 -9.27
C VAL A 77 2.57 -12.64 -7.99
N SER A 78 2.06 -13.86 -7.93
CA SER A 78 2.19 -14.76 -6.78
C SER A 78 3.65 -15.10 -6.40
N THR A 79 4.57 -15.10 -7.39
CA THR A 79 6.01 -15.28 -7.21
C THR A 79 6.81 -14.17 -7.92
N VAL A 80 8.13 -14.13 -7.71
CA VAL A 80 9.03 -13.20 -8.42
C VAL A 80 9.08 -13.50 -9.92
N GLU A 81 9.08 -14.79 -10.28
CA GLU A 81 9.05 -15.25 -11.67
C GLU A 81 7.72 -14.88 -12.34
N ALA A 82 6.60 -15.09 -11.63
CA ALA A 82 5.28 -14.67 -12.12
C ALA A 82 5.23 -13.16 -12.34
N ALA A 83 5.87 -12.35 -11.48
CA ALA A 83 5.90 -10.91 -11.63
C ALA A 83 6.60 -10.47 -12.94
N ARG A 84 7.68 -11.15 -13.34
CA ARG A 84 8.36 -10.93 -14.63
C ARG A 84 7.48 -11.34 -15.81
N SER A 85 7.00 -12.58 -15.80
CA SER A 85 6.22 -13.13 -16.92
C SER A 85 4.89 -12.38 -17.11
N GLU A 86 4.22 -11.98 -16.03
CA GLU A 86 2.99 -11.20 -16.12
C GLU A 86 3.24 -9.78 -16.64
N ALA A 87 4.32 -9.12 -16.21
CA ALA A 87 4.71 -7.83 -16.77
C ALA A 87 4.99 -7.92 -18.28
N GLU A 88 5.73 -8.94 -18.72
CA GLU A 88 5.98 -9.21 -20.14
C GLU A 88 4.68 -9.48 -20.90
N ARG A 89 3.79 -10.35 -20.35
CA ARG A 89 2.48 -10.66 -20.95
C ARG A 89 1.62 -9.42 -21.12
N LEU A 90 1.54 -8.57 -20.11
CA LEU A 90 0.74 -7.33 -20.16
C LEU A 90 1.28 -6.37 -21.22
N ILE A 91 2.58 -6.22 -21.34
CA ILE A 91 3.20 -5.34 -22.33
C ILE A 91 3.06 -5.91 -23.73
N GLU A 92 3.50 -7.16 -23.96
CA GLU A 92 3.69 -7.71 -25.31
C GLU A 92 2.42 -8.31 -25.91
N GLN A 93 1.55 -8.90 -25.08
CA GLN A 93 0.33 -9.56 -25.55
C GLN A 93 -0.94 -8.74 -25.36
N LYS A 94 -0.96 -7.88 -24.32
CA LYS A 94 -2.12 -7.04 -24.00
C LYS A 94 -1.92 -5.59 -24.38
N ASN A 95 -0.72 -5.21 -24.88
CA ASN A 95 -0.37 -3.87 -25.33
C ASN A 95 -0.65 -2.78 -24.27
N VAL A 96 -0.34 -3.09 -23.01
CA VAL A 96 -0.49 -2.16 -21.89
C VAL A 96 0.65 -1.14 -21.91
N HIS A 97 0.31 0.15 -21.75
CA HIS A 97 1.24 1.27 -21.82
C HIS A 97 1.48 1.97 -20.47
N LEU A 98 0.86 1.52 -19.39
CA LEU A 98 1.08 1.98 -18.02
C LEU A 98 0.74 0.86 -17.05
N MET A 99 1.53 0.67 -16.00
CA MET A 99 1.30 -0.36 -14.98
C MET A 99 1.25 0.22 -13.57
N ILE A 100 0.48 -0.42 -12.70
CA ILE A 100 0.39 -0.15 -11.27
C ILE A 100 0.53 -1.46 -10.48
N GLY A 101 0.96 -1.37 -9.26
CA GLY A 101 1.09 -2.48 -8.31
C GLY A 101 2.35 -2.26 -7.48
N THR A 102 2.94 -3.22 -6.85
CA THR A 102 2.55 -4.62 -6.62
C THR A 102 2.26 -4.94 -5.15
N TYR A 103 2.55 -4.05 -4.25
CA TYR A 103 2.60 -4.16 -2.79
C TYR A 103 3.84 -4.90 -2.24
N ALA A 104 4.29 -5.97 -2.87
CA ALA A 104 5.42 -6.80 -2.40
C ALA A 104 6.74 -6.39 -3.08
N SER A 105 7.78 -6.05 -2.30
CA SER A 105 9.00 -5.42 -2.82
C SER A 105 9.71 -6.25 -3.88
N SER A 106 9.96 -7.55 -3.65
CA SER A 106 10.65 -8.40 -4.62
C SER A 106 9.84 -8.58 -5.92
N ARG A 107 8.50 -8.58 -5.85
CA ARG A 107 7.63 -8.62 -7.04
C ARG A 107 7.70 -7.30 -7.79
N CYS A 108 7.68 -6.17 -7.09
CA CYS A 108 7.87 -4.85 -7.67
C CYS A 108 9.23 -4.74 -8.38
N MET A 109 10.30 -5.17 -7.72
CA MET A 109 11.66 -5.16 -8.30
C MET A 109 11.70 -5.91 -9.64
N ALA A 110 11.08 -7.09 -9.70
CA ALA A 110 11.05 -7.93 -10.89
C ALA A 110 10.17 -7.34 -12.01
N ALA A 111 8.92 -6.95 -11.71
CA ALA A 111 7.98 -6.42 -12.68
C ALA A 111 8.42 -5.05 -13.25
N SER A 112 8.86 -4.15 -12.37
CA SER A 112 9.29 -2.81 -12.77
C SER A 112 10.61 -2.80 -13.56
N GLU A 113 11.47 -3.82 -13.38
CA GLU A 113 12.63 -4.01 -14.26
C GLU A 113 12.22 -4.30 -15.71
N VAL A 114 11.23 -5.17 -15.89
CA VAL A 114 10.66 -5.46 -17.22
C VAL A 114 10.06 -4.19 -17.83
N ALA A 115 9.24 -3.46 -17.05
CA ALA A 115 8.63 -2.20 -17.48
C ALA A 115 9.67 -1.18 -17.90
N ALA A 116 10.72 -0.97 -17.09
CA ALA A 116 11.80 -0.01 -17.37
C ALA A 116 12.57 -0.34 -18.66
N ARG A 117 12.88 -1.63 -18.90
CA ARG A 117 13.53 -2.07 -20.15
C ARG A 117 12.70 -1.79 -21.39
N LYS A 118 11.37 -1.80 -21.25
CA LYS A 118 10.41 -1.55 -22.34
C LYS A 118 9.95 -0.08 -22.39
N GLY A 119 10.46 0.78 -21.51
CA GLY A 119 10.07 2.18 -21.42
C GLY A 119 8.63 2.42 -20.94
N ILE A 120 8.01 1.46 -20.26
CA ILE A 120 6.63 1.54 -19.77
C ILE A 120 6.59 2.22 -18.40
N PRO A 121 5.79 3.29 -18.20
CA PRO A 121 5.53 3.89 -16.89
C PRO A 121 5.00 2.89 -15.87
N TYR A 122 5.61 2.86 -14.69
CA TYR A 122 5.23 1.98 -13.59
C TYR A 122 5.05 2.78 -12.29
N PHE A 123 3.90 2.64 -11.65
CA PHE A 123 3.60 3.25 -10.36
C PHE A 123 3.47 2.17 -9.28
N GLU A 124 4.39 2.18 -8.32
CA GLU A 124 4.26 1.35 -7.13
C GLU A 124 3.39 2.03 -6.09
N LEU A 125 2.46 1.26 -5.52
CA LEU A 125 1.42 1.76 -4.63
C LEU A 125 1.48 1.18 -3.21
N GLY A 126 2.41 0.24 -2.94
CA GLY A 126 2.46 -0.45 -1.65
C GLY A 126 3.83 -1.02 -1.26
N ALA A 127 4.73 -1.33 -2.21
CA ALA A 127 6.04 -1.88 -1.87
C ALA A 127 6.99 -0.82 -1.31
N VAL A 128 7.75 -1.17 -0.27
CA VAL A 128 8.51 -0.19 0.53
C VAL A 128 10.02 -0.24 0.37
N ALA A 129 10.63 -1.29 -0.22
CA ALA A 129 12.10 -1.38 -0.34
C ALA A 129 12.68 -0.12 -0.98
N ASN A 130 13.76 0.43 -0.41
CA ASN A 130 14.36 1.69 -0.86
C ASN A 130 14.90 1.59 -2.29
N GLU A 131 15.34 0.40 -2.68
CA GLU A 131 15.95 0.08 -3.96
C GLU A 131 14.96 0.27 -5.12
N ILE A 132 13.65 0.19 -4.87
CA ILE A 132 12.61 0.33 -5.91
C ILE A 132 12.81 1.62 -6.71
N THR A 133 12.87 2.76 -6.04
CA THR A 133 13.13 4.06 -6.67
C THR A 133 14.62 4.44 -6.68
N GLY A 134 15.45 3.70 -5.93
CA GLY A 134 16.91 3.90 -5.87
C GLY A 134 17.67 3.45 -7.13
N ARG A 135 17.04 2.65 -8.03
CA ARG A 135 17.67 2.14 -9.27
C ARG A 135 17.79 3.18 -10.37
N GLY A 136 17.18 4.37 -10.21
CA GLY A 136 17.28 5.46 -11.18
C GLY A 136 16.48 5.28 -12.47
N TYR A 137 15.46 4.42 -12.48
CA TYR A 137 14.57 4.27 -13.62
C TYR A 137 13.68 5.50 -13.80
N LYS A 138 13.77 6.17 -14.95
CA LYS A 138 12.99 7.38 -15.26
C LYS A 138 11.49 7.14 -15.42
N THR A 139 11.08 5.89 -15.60
CA THR A 139 9.69 5.46 -15.77
C THR A 139 9.10 4.86 -14.52
N MET A 140 9.76 5.02 -13.35
CA MET A 140 9.35 4.44 -12.08
C MET A 140 8.95 5.53 -11.09
N TRP A 141 7.74 5.40 -10.51
CA TRP A 141 7.24 6.25 -9.43
C TRP A 141 6.69 5.40 -8.31
N ARG A 142 6.76 5.93 -7.08
CA ARG A 142 6.15 5.30 -5.91
C ARG A 142 5.38 6.33 -5.09
N THR A 143 4.12 6.03 -4.77
CA THR A 143 3.22 6.95 -4.07
C THR A 143 3.24 6.79 -2.55
N ASN A 144 3.62 5.62 -2.03
CA ASN A 144 3.64 5.25 -0.61
C ASN A 144 5.01 5.49 0.06
N PRO A 145 5.08 5.39 1.42
CA PRO A 145 6.34 5.48 2.17
C PRO A 145 7.37 4.43 1.76
N THR A 146 8.63 4.71 2.08
CA THR A 146 9.77 3.80 1.90
C THR A 146 10.06 2.99 3.16
N ALA A 147 10.92 1.97 3.05
CA ALA A 147 11.50 1.27 4.20
C ALA A 147 12.23 2.23 5.16
N LEU A 148 12.87 3.26 4.60
CA LEU A 148 13.49 4.33 5.39
C LEU A 148 12.47 5.15 6.18
N ASP A 149 11.32 5.48 5.57
CA ASP A 149 10.26 6.27 6.25
C ASP A 149 9.61 5.47 7.38
N LEU A 150 9.35 4.17 7.16
CA LEU A 150 8.86 3.26 8.21
C LEU A 150 9.84 3.20 9.39
N SER A 151 11.13 2.96 9.09
CA SER A 151 12.18 2.87 10.11
C SER A 151 12.42 4.20 10.81
N ARG A 152 12.26 5.34 10.11
CA ARG A 152 12.37 6.67 10.72
C ARG A 152 11.26 6.91 11.73
N ALA A 153 10.01 6.64 11.37
CA ALA A 153 8.88 6.77 12.29
C ALA A 153 9.06 5.89 13.53
N GLN A 154 9.57 4.64 13.36
CA GLN A 154 9.90 3.77 14.49
C GLN A 154 11.01 4.37 15.37
N MET A 155 12.10 4.84 14.77
CA MET A 155 13.23 5.35 15.54
C MET A 155 12.88 6.65 16.27
N ASP A 156 12.14 7.56 15.61
CA ASP A 156 11.63 8.78 16.24
C ASP A 156 10.73 8.45 17.44
N PHE A 157 9.88 7.42 17.33
CA PHE A 157 9.05 6.95 18.44
C PHE A 157 9.88 6.28 19.55
N ILE A 158 10.82 5.41 19.20
CA ILE A 158 11.70 4.74 20.18
C ILE A 158 12.48 5.77 20.99
N VAL A 159 13.09 6.74 20.34
CA VAL A 159 13.90 7.77 21.00
C VAL A 159 13.03 8.80 21.72
N GLY A 160 11.95 9.26 21.07
CA GLY A 160 11.11 10.34 21.57
C GLY A 160 10.12 9.92 22.65
N TRP A 161 9.68 8.69 22.64
CA TRP A 161 8.68 8.19 23.59
C TRP A 161 9.13 6.97 24.38
N LEU A 162 9.57 5.88 23.73
CA LEU A 162 9.82 4.60 24.42
C LEU A 162 11.01 4.70 25.39
N ALA A 163 12.13 5.26 24.97
CA ALA A 163 13.32 5.39 25.82
C ALA A 163 13.04 6.20 27.09
N PRO A 164 12.34 7.37 27.05
CA PRO A 164 11.86 8.06 28.25
C PRO A 164 10.96 7.22 29.15
N GLN A 165 10.02 6.41 28.58
CA GLN A 165 9.17 5.52 29.38
C GLN A 165 9.98 4.46 30.14
N LEU A 166 11.04 3.98 29.54
CA LEU A 166 11.98 3.03 30.15
C LEU A 166 13.04 3.70 31.05
N LYS A 167 12.99 5.03 31.17
CA LYS A 167 13.98 5.85 31.91
C LYS A 167 15.42 5.63 31.41
N LYS A 168 15.58 5.43 30.10
CA LYS A 168 16.85 5.22 29.42
C LYS A 168 17.20 6.39 28.51
N LYS A 169 18.51 6.61 28.33
CA LYS A 169 19.00 7.45 27.22
C LYS A 169 19.02 6.61 25.94
N PRO A 170 18.98 7.22 24.76
CA PRO A 170 19.12 6.48 23.49
C PRO A 170 20.37 5.56 23.47
N SER A 171 21.50 6.00 24.04
CA SER A 171 22.74 5.23 24.13
C SER A 171 22.66 3.97 25.01
N ASP A 172 21.67 3.90 25.89
CA ASP A 172 21.46 2.77 26.80
C ASP A 172 20.36 1.81 26.30
N MET A 173 19.68 2.20 25.20
CA MET A 173 18.67 1.38 24.55
C MET A 173 19.31 0.29 23.72
N LYS A 174 18.84 -0.94 23.90
CA LYS A 174 19.23 -2.12 23.14
C LYS A 174 18.10 -2.54 22.21
N LEU A 175 18.37 -2.58 20.93
CA LEU A 175 17.42 -2.95 19.89
C LEU A 175 17.90 -4.21 19.18
N SER A 176 17.03 -5.18 19.00
CA SER A 176 17.24 -6.30 18.07
C SER A 176 16.28 -6.17 16.88
N ILE A 177 16.66 -6.74 15.73
CA ILE A 177 15.85 -6.77 14.52
C ILE A 177 15.65 -8.21 14.10
N ALA A 178 14.41 -8.67 13.98
CA ALA A 178 14.06 -9.93 13.34
C ALA A 178 13.34 -9.63 12.02
N HIS A 179 13.85 -10.14 10.90
CA HIS A 179 13.29 -9.80 9.60
C HIS A 179 13.25 -11.00 8.65
N GLU A 180 12.20 -11.06 7.83
CA GLU A 180 12.18 -11.99 6.71
C GLU A 180 13.24 -11.60 5.66
N ASP A 181 13.70 -12.55 4.87
CA ASP A 181 14.92 -12.43 4.05
C ASP A 181 14.71 -11.89 2.62
N SER A 182 13.49 -11.39 2.29
CA SER A 182 13.23 -10.76 0.99
C SER A 182 13.73 -9.30 0.92
N ASP A 183 13.60 -8.66 -0.26
CA ASP A 183 13.94 -7.22 -0.44
C ASP A 183 13.21 -6.32 0.56
N TYR A 184 11.99 -6.66 0.99
CA TYR A 184 11.26 -5.92 2.01
C TYR A 184 11.98 -5.98 3.36
N GLY A 185 12.18 -7.18 3.91
CA GLY A 185 12.78 -7.34 5.23
C GLY A 185 14.21 -6.82 5.29
N THR A 186 15.02 -7.10 4.28
CA THR A 186 16.41 -6.63 4.22
C THR A 186 16.53 -5.11 4.11
N SER A 187 15.68 -4.46 3.31
CA SER A 187 15.69 -2.99 3.16
C SER A 187 15.25 -2.27 4.45
N VAL A 188 14.23 -2.80 5.15
CA VAL A 188 13.81 -2.26 6.46
C VAL A 188 14.88 -2.49 7.50
N ALA A 189 15.44 -3.69 7.61
CA ALA A 189 16.49 -4.01 8.60
C ALA A 189 17.74 -3.14 8.43
N ALA A 190 18.18 -2.92 7.18
CA ALA A 190 19.29 -2.02 6.87
C ALA A 190 18.97 -0.56 7.25
N SER A 191 17.77 -0.08 6.94
CA SER A 191 17.33 1.28 7.28
C SER A 191 17.24 1.48 8.80
N CYS A 192 16.63 0.52 9.50
CA CYS A 192 16.49 0.55 10.96
C CYS A 192 17.86 0.53 11.65
N SER A 193 18.77 -0.36 11.21
CA SER A 193 20.13 -0.45 11.76
C SER A 193 20.91 0.84 11.57
N ARG A 194 20.82 1.47 10.40
CA ARG A 194 21.46 2.76 10.13
C ARG A 194 20.92 3.88 11.00
N LEU A 195 19.60 4.02 11.07
CA LEU A 195 18.95 5.07 11.88
C LEU A 195 19.19 4.85 13.39
N ALA A 196 19.21 3.61 13.87
CA ALA A 196 19.56 3.28 15.24
C ALA A 196 20.98 3.77 15.58
N LYS A 197 21.94 3.50 14.70
CA LYS A 197 23.33 3.99 14.85
C LYS A 197 23.39 5.52 14.86
N GLU A 198 22.69 6.18 13.95
CA GLU A 198 22.62 7.66 13.88
C GLU A 198 22.01 8.26 15.16
N ALA A 199 21.01 7.61 15.76
CA ALA A 199 20.37 7.99 17.01
C ALA A 199 21.14 7.60 18.28
N GLY A 200 22.23 6.86 18.14
CA GLY A 200 23.02 6.32 19.26
C GLY A 200 22.40 5.10 19.94
N VAL A 201 21.37 4.50 19.38
CA VAL A 201 20.74 3.27 19.89
C VAL A 201 21.60 2.05 19.53
N GLN A 202 21.81 1.14 20.50
CA GLN A 202 22.63 -0.05 20.31
C GLN A 202 21.83 -1.15 19.59
N VAL A 203 22.22 -1.52 18.36
CA VAL A 203 21.71 -2.73 17.71
C VAL A 203 22.51 -3.93 18.22
N VAL A 204 21.89 -4.78 19.02
CA VAL A 204 22.55 -5.91 19.69
C VAL A 204 22.44 -7.22 18.91
N SER A 205 21.43 -7.37 18.05
CA SER A 205 21.36 -8.46 17.08
C SER A 205 20.51 -8.13 15.86
N VAL A 206 20.79 -8.77 14.72
CA VAL A 206 19.99 -8.76 13.50
C VAL A 206 19.81 -10.19 13.04
N GLU A 207 18.56 -10.66 13.04
CA GLU A 207 18.21 -12.07 12.86
C GLU A 207 17.37 -12.26 11.60
N PRO A 208 17.98 -12.55 10.45
CA PRO A 208 17.21 -12.89 9.25
C PRO A 208 16.60 -14.29 9.36
N TYR A 209 15.42 -14.46 8.73
CA TYR A 209 14.75 -15.76 8.60
C TYR A 209 13.99 -15.84 7.26
N ALA A 210 13.77 -17.05 6.76
CA ALA A 210 12.98 -17.25 5.56
C ALA A 210 11.49 -17.04 5.86
N ALA A 211 10.79 -16.23 5.05
CA ALA A 211 9.39 -15.85 5.24
C ALA A 211 8.42 -17.07 5.27
N ASN A 212 8.81 -18.19 4.70
CA ASN A 212 8.04 -19.45 4.71
C ASN A 212 8.46 -20.42 5.84
N SER A 213 9.27 -19.99 6.81
CA SER A 213 9.65 -20.80 7.96
C SER A 213 8.40 -21.19 8.75
N SER A 214 8.34 -22.47 9.15
CA SER A 214 7.31 -23.01 10.04
C SER A 214 7.70 -22.96 11.52
N ASP A 215 8.98 -22.66 11.80
CA ASP A 215 9.54 -22.54 13.15
C ASP A 215 10.59 -21.43 13.22
N LEU A 216 10.33 -20.44 14.07
CA LEU A 216 11.21 -19.32 14.38
C LEU A 216 11.83 -19.41 15.78
N SER A 217 11.68 -20.56 16.48
CA SER A 217 12.26 -20.77 17.81
C SER A 217 13.76 -20.49 17.87
N PRO A 218 14.60 -20.89 16.88
CA PRO A 218 16.01 -20.54 16.89
C PRO A 218 16.26 -19.02 16.83
N VAL A 219 15.43 -18.27 16.09
CA VAL A 219 15.51 -16.80 16.04
C VAL A 219 15.17 -16.21 17.41
N ILE A 220 14.07 -16.65 18.02
CA ILE A 220 13.65 -16.19 19.34
C ILE A 220 14.68 -16.47 20.42
N LEU A 221 15.35 -17.62 20.38
CA LEU A 221 16.39 -17.95 21.34
C LEU A 221 17.60 -17.00 21.23
N ARG A 222 18.03 -16.65 20.01
CA ARG A 222 19.11 -15.66 19.81
C ARG A 222 18.70 -14.26 20.27
N LEU A 223 17.44 -13.85 19.99
CA LEU A 223 16.90 -12.58 20.50
C LEU A 223 16.89 -12.54 22.03
N ARG A 224 16.54 -13.65 22.71
CA ARG A 224 16.60 -13.75 24.17
C ARG A 224 18.01 -13.63 24.71
N GLU A 225 18.98 -14.27 24.05
CA GLU A 225 20.40 -14.20 24.44
C GLU A 225 20.95 -12.77 24.31
N ALA A 226 20.57 -12.07 23.22
CA ALA A 226 20.93 -10.67 23.00
C ALA A 226 20.33 -9.71 24.04
N ASN A 227 19.25 -10.11 24.72
CA ASN A 227 18.57 -9.37 25.80
C ASN A 227 18.28 -7.90 25.43
N PRO A 228 17.52 -7.64 24.35
CA PRO A 228 17.17 -6.29 23.94
C PRO A 228 16.08 -5.67 24.82
N ASP A 229 15.88 -4.36 24.71
CA ASP A 229 14.74 -3.64 25.28
C ASP A 229 13.51 -3.68 24.36
N ILE A 230 13.75 -3.81 23.07
CA ILE A 230 12.73 -3.86 22.02
C ILE A 230 13.22 -4.72 20.85
N VAL A 231 12.32 -5.46 20.23
CA VAL A 231 12.58 -6.18 18.98
C VAL A 231 11.77 -5.56 17.86
N VAL A 232 12.42 -5.05 16.83
CA VAL A 232 11.76 -4.67 15.57
C VAL A 232 11.51 -5.95 14.78
N GLY A 233 10.22 -6.26 14.54
CA GLY A 233 9.78 -7.39 13.75
C GLY A 233 9.37 -6.94 12.34
N VAL A 234 10.02 -7.48 11.30
CA VAL A 234 9.72 -7.17 9.91
C VAL A 234 9.25 -8.43 9.22
N SER A 235 7.94 -8.54 9.03
CA SER A 235 7.28 -9.80 8.67
C SER A 235 6.10 -9.55 7.73
N TYR A 236 5.76 -10.56 6.94
CA TYR A 236 4.44 -10.67 6.29
C TYR A 236 3.41 -11.25 7.25
N ALA A 237 2.18 -11.50 6.78
CA ALA A 237 1.05 -11.87 7.64
C ALA A 237 1.27 -13.14 8.47
N GLN A 238 1.78 -14.20 7.85
CA GLN A 238 1.90 -15.50 8.50
C GLN A 238 3.06 -15.56 9.48
N ASP A 239 4.21 -15.07 9.07
CA ASP A 239 5.41 -15.04 9.89
C ASP A 239 5.35 -13.99 11.01
N ALA A 240 4.58 -12.89 10.87
CA ALA A 240 4.28 -11.98 11.97
C ALA A 240 3.53 -12.67 13.12
N ILE A 241 2.51 -13.45 12.76
CA ILE A 241 1.75 -14.26 13.73
C ILE A 241 2.65 -15.32 14.38
N LEU A 242 3.47 -16.02 13.59
CA LEU A 242 4.38 -17.04 14.08
C LEU A 242 5.43 -16.46 15.02
N LEU A 243 6.10 -15.37 14.61
CA LEU A 243 7.11 -14.66 15.40
C LEU A 243 6.56 -14.24 16.76
N SER A 244 5.38 -13.59 16.78
CA SER A 244 4.79 -13.09 18.02
C SER A 244 4.30 -14.21 18.91
N ARG A 245 3.71 -15.28 18.33
CA ARG A 245 3.27 -16.45 19.09
C ARG A 245 4.44 -17.17 19.77
N GLN A 246 5.49 -17.48 19.00
CA GLN A 246 6.66 -18.17 19.54
C GLN A 246 7.48 -17.29 20.49
N ALA A 247 7.52 -15.98 20.29
CA ALA A 247 8.09 -15.05 21.25
C ALA A 247 7.39 -15.14 22.61
N HIS A 248 6.07 -15.20 22.62
CA HIS A 248 5.28 -15.38 23.85
C HIS A 248 5.51 -16.77 24.49
N GLU A 249 5.41 -17.84 23.71
CA GLU A 249 5.60 -19.23 24.19
C GLU A 249 7.00 -19.44 24.79
N LEU A 250 8.02 -18.87 24.15
CA LEU A 250 9.43 -18.95 24.60
C LEU A 250 9.81 -17.85 25.60
N LYS A 251 8.83 -17.04 26.06
CA LYS A 251 9.00 -16.00 27.09
C LYS A 251 10.09 -14.98 26.73
N LEU A 252 10.05 -14.45 25.53
CA LEU A 252 10.85 -13.28 25.14
C LEU A 252 10.37 -12.08 25.97
N LYS A 253 11.27 -11.46 26.75
CA LYS A 253 10.92 -10.34 27.63
C LYS A 253 10.69 -9.03 26.87
N ALA A 254 11.45 -8.83 25.79
CA ALA A 254 11.35 -7.63 24.98
C ALA A 254 10.06 -7.65 24.16
N PRO A 255 9.26 -6.56 24.12
CA PRO A 255 8.11 -6.47 23.26
C PRO A 255 8.54 -6.43 21.79
N ILE A 256 7.67 -6.97 20.90
CA ILE A 256 7.83 -6.84 19.47
C ILE A 256 7.21 -5.52 19.01
N PHE A 257 7.93 -4.78 18.18
CA PHE A 257 7.48 -3.62 17.45
C PHE A 257 7.43 -3.99 15.97
N GLY A 258 6.23 -4.21 15.45
CA GLY A 258 6.01 -4.60 14.07
C GLY A 258 6.40 -3.53 13.07
N THR A 259 6.64 -3.96 11.85
CA THR A 259 6.86 -3.06 10.72
C THR A 259 6.08 -3.58 9.53
N GLY A 260 5.20 -2.73 8.99
CA GLY A 260 4.43 -3.01 7.77
C GLY A 260 3.29 -4.00 7.96
N GLY A 261 2.67 -4.36 6.84
CA GLY A 261 1.36 -4.98 6.76
C GLY A 261 1.15 -6.30 7.52
N GLY A 262 2.20 -7.01 7.91
CA GLY A 262 2.05 -8.26 8.65
C GLY A 262 1.43 -8.08 10.04
N HIS A 263 1.89 -7.06 10.76
CA HIS A 263 1.46 -6.76 12.13
C HIS A 263 0.23 -5.85 12.19
N SER A 264 -0.14 -5.18 11.09
CA SER A 264 -1.30 -4.27 11.03
C SER A 264 -2.60 -4.93 10.58
N LEU A 265 -2.56 -6.19 10.15
CA LEU A 265 -3.74 -6.94 9.72
C LEU A 265 -4.65 -7.30 10.89
N ARG A 266 -5.96 -7.21 10.68
CA ARG A 266 -6.94 -7.70 11.66
C ARG A 266 -6.70 -9.17 12.04
N SER A 267 -6.34 -10.01 11.08
CA SER A 267 -6.02 -11.42 11.30
C SER A 267 -4.85 -11.65 12.27
N PHE A 268 -3.95 -10.68 12.42
CA PHE A 268 -2.88 -10.71 13.43
C PHE A 268 -3.48 -10.70 14.85
N ALA A 269 -4.36 -9.74 15.15
CA ALA A 269 -5.01 -9.67 16.46
C ALA A 269 -5.99 -10.83 16.68
N GLU A 270 -6.73 -11.25 15.66
CA GLU A 270 -7.64 -12.40 15.74
C GLU A 270 -6.92 -13.71 16.07
N ALA A 271 -5.74 -13.95 15.45
CA ALA A 271 -4.96 -15.16 15.66
C ALA A 271 -4.19 -15.20 16.98
N LEU A 272 -3.85 -14.05 17.52
CA LEU A 272 -3.00 -13.92 18.73
C LEU A 272 -3.80 -13.57 19.99
N GLY A 273 -5.01 -13.00 19.83
CA GLY A 273 -5.86 -12.59 20.96
C GLY A 273 -5.10 -11.68 21.94
N PRO A 274 -5.01 -12.05 23.22
CA PRO A 274 -4.34 -11.22 24.24
C PRO A 274 -2.85 -10.95 23.96
N VAL A 275 -2.18 -11.79 23.17
CA VAL A 275 -0.75 -11.61 22.82
C VAL A 275 -0.54 -10.41 21.91
N ALA A 276 -1.52 -10.06 21.09
CA ALA A 276 -1.45 -8.86 20.25
C ALA A 276 -1.59 -7.55 21.05
N GLU A 277 -2.16 -7.62 22.26
CA GLU A 277 -2.50 -6.41 23.03
C GLU A 277 -1.26 -5.62 23.43
N GLY A 278 -1.22 -4.34 23.05
CA GLY A 278 -0.10 -3.44 23.33
C GLY A 278 1.02 -3.49 22.30
N VAL A 279 0.98 -4.41 21.32
CA VAL A 279 1.96 -4.47 20.22
C VAL A 279 1.89 -3.20 19.39
N PHE A 280 3.05 -2.56 19.19
CA PHE A 280 3.19 -1.42 18.28
C PHE A 280 3.46 -1.90 16.85
N ASP A 281 3.07 -1.08 15.87
CA ASP A 281 3.39 -1.28 14.47
C ASP A 281 3.69 0.04 13.76
N SER A 282 4.68 0.05 12.88
CA SER A 282 4.99 1.15 11.97
C SER A 282 4.53 0.79 10.57
N ASP A 283 3.52 1.48 10.07
CA ASP A 283 2.94 1.15 8.77
C ASP A 283 2.30 2.38 8.10
N PHE A 284 1.59 2.14 7.01
CA PHE A 284 0.72 3.09 6.34
C PHE A 284 -0.43 3.52 7.24
N THR A 285 -1.12 4.59 6.86
CA THR A 285 -2.30 5.08 7.55
C THR A 285 -3.33 3.97 7.74
N GLN A 286 -3.79 3.82 8.98
CA GLN A 286 -4.87 2.92 9.37
C GLN A 286 -6.18 3.69 9.60
N TYR A 287 -7.24 3.00 10.00
CA TYR A 287 -8.59 3.56 10.03
C TYR A 287 -8.95 4.28 11.34
N ALA A 288 -8.29 3.96 12.45
CA ALA A 288 -8.38 4.72 13.69
C ALA A 288 -7.26 5.78 13.74
N VAL A 289 -7.45 6.85 13.00
CA VAL A 289 -6.56 7.99 12.83
C VAL A 289 -7.38 9.28 12.94
N ASN A 290 -6.75 10.39 13.31
CA ASN A 290 -7.42 11.69 13.37
C ASN A 290 -8.04 12.05 11.99
N PRO A 291 -9.37 12.17 11.88
CA PRO A 291 -10.05 12.40 10.60
C PRO A 291 -9.71 13.75 9.97
N ASP A 292 -9.33 14.76 10.77
CA ASP A 292 -8.92 16.07 10.26
C ASP A 292 -7.58 15.98 9.50
N PHE A 293 -6.77 14.97 9.82
CA PHE A 293 -5.53 14.68 9.12
C PHE A 293 -5.74 13.90 7.81
N CYS A 294 -6.86 13.19 7.66
CA CYS A 294 -7.14 12.27 6.56
C CYS A 294 -8.48 12.59 5.86
N PRO A 295 -8.59 13.73 5.15
CA PRO A 295 -9.82 14.13 4.47
C PRO A 295 -10.23 13.09 3.41
N GLY A 296 -11.48 12.61 3.47
CA GLY A 296 -12.01 11.55 2.58
C GLY A 296 -11.84 10.13 3.09
N LEU A 297 -11.17 9.91 4.25
CA LEU A 297 -11.04 8.58 4.84
C LEU A 297 -12.39 7.92 5.12
N LEU A 298 -13.33 8.65 5.72
CA LEU A 298 -14.65 8.11 6.06
C LEU A 298 -15.46 7.76 4.79
N GLU A 299 -15.30 8.54 3.73
CA GLU A 299 -15.89 8.23 2.41
C GLU A 299 -15.31 6.91 1.86
N PHE A 300 -13.99 6.75 1.87
CA PHE A 300 -13.34 5.51 1.45
C PHE A 300 -13.86 4.29 2.24
N VAL A 301 -13.94 4.39 3.57
CA VAL A 301 -14.45 3.30 4.43
C VAL A 301 -15.90 2.96 4.10
N SER A 302 -16.73 3.97 3.80
CA SER A 302 -18.11 3.76 3.38
C SER A 302 -18.20 3.03 2.03
N LEU A 303 -17.45 3.50 1.02
CA LEU A 303 -17.37 2.87 -0.29
C LEU A 303 -16.87 1.43 -0.21
N TYR A 304 -15.86 1.18 0.64
CA TYR A 304 -15.34 -0.16 0.84
C TYR A 304 -16.39 -1.10 1.41
N LYS A 305 -17.10 -0.68 2.48
CA LYS A 305 -18.17 -1.46 3.10
C LYS A 305 -19.34 -1.70 2.13
N GLU A 306 -19.74 -0.70 1.35
CA GLU A 306 -20.77 -0.83 0.33
C GLU A 306 -20.40 -1.90 -0.71
N LYS A 307 -19.15 -1.87 -1.19
CA LYS A 307 -18.69 -2.77 -2.25
C LYS A 307 -18.42 -4.19 -1.77
N TYR A 308 -17.80 -4.36 -0.58
CA TYR A 308 -17.28 -5.65 -0.12
C TYR A 308 -18.03 -6.26 1.06
N GLY A 309 -19.01 -5.55 1.65
CA GLY A 309 -19.83 -6.04 2.77
C GLY A 309 -19.11 -6.12 4.12
N GLU A 310 -17.85 -5.69 4.19
CA GLU A 310 -17.00 -5.73 5.38
C GLU A 310 -16.14 -4.46 5.48
N PRO A 311 -15.64 -4.09 6.66
CA PRO A 311 -14.69 -3.00 6.78
C PRO A 311 -13.34 -3.39 6.17
N PRO A 312 -12.52 -2.38 5.76
CA PRO A 312 -11.16 -2.63 5.27
C PRO A 312 -10.34 -3.44 6.27
N ARG A 313 -9.47 -4.31 5.75
CA ARG A 313 -8.66 -5.26 6.55
C ARG A 313 -7.33 -4.69 6.99
N SER A 314 -6.78 -3.73 6.23
CA SER A 314 -5.47 -3.09 6.44
C SER A 314 -5.40 -1.76 5.70
N GLY A 315 -4.53 -0.86 6.14
CA GLY A 315 -4.21 0.40 5.46
C GLY A 315 -3.69 0.26 4.03
N HIS A 316 -3.36 -0.96 3.59
CA HIS A 316 -2.93 -1.23 2.22
C HIS A 316 -4.01 -0.92 1.19
N SER A 317 -5.29 -1.17 1.47
CA SER A 317 -6.38 -0.76 0.56
C SER A 317 -6.47 0.76 0.43
N LEU A 318 -6.33 1.50 1.54
CA LEU A 318 -6.34 2.96 1.53
C LEU A 318 -5.14 3.54 0.77
N ALA A 319 -3.94 3.01 1.01
CA ALA A 319 -2.71 3.42 0.33
C ALA A 319 -2.82 3.24 -1.19
N ASN A 320 -3.30 2.08 -1.61
CA ASN A 320 -3.48 1.75 -3.03
C ASN A 320 -4.63 2.55 -3.68
N TYR A 321 -5.70 2.82 -2.95
CA TYR A 321 -6.77 3.72 -3.39
C TYR A 321 -6.24 5.14 -3.66
N VAL A 322 -5.52 5.72 -2.71
CA VAL A 322 -4.92 7.05 -2.86
C VAL A 322 -3.88 7.04 -3.99
N GLY A 323 -3.03 6.02 -4.05
CA GLY A 323 -2.04 5.87 -5.11
C GLY A 323 -2.66 5.79 -6.50
N ALA A 324 -3.75 5.05 -6.66
CA ALA A 324 -4.47 4.97 -7.94
C ALA A 324 -5.11 6.32 -8.32
N LEU A 325 -5.70 7.05 -7.36
CA LEU A 325 -6.22 8.39 -7.62
C LEU A 325 -5.13 9.35 -8.10
N VAL A 326 -3.93 9.29 -7.53
CA VAL A 326 -2.76 10.06 -7.99
C VAL A 326 -2.39 9.72 -9.43
N VAL A 327 -2.38 8.43 -9.79
CA VAL A 327 -2.15 7.99 -11.18
C VAL A 327 -3.22 8.53 -12.12
N PHE A 328 -4.49 8.51 -11.71
CA PHE A 328 -5.59 9.05 -12.54
C PHE A 328 -5.50 10.57 -12.70
N ASP A 329 -5.05 11.30 -11.67
CA ASP A 329 -4.82 12.75 -11.77
C ASP A 329 -3.65 13.09 -12.70
N ILE A 330 -2.59 12.25 -12.72
CA ILE A 330 -1.51 12.35 -13.70
C ILE A 330 -2.05 12.12 -15.12
N LEU A 331 -2.83 11.06 -15.32
CA LEU A 331 -3.45 10.75 -16.61
C LEU A 331 -4.44 11.83 -17.06
N GLU A 332 -5.18 12.45 -16.16
CA GLU A 332 -6.04 13.60 -16.48
C GLU A 332 -5.23 14.78 -17.00
N LYS A 333 -4.09 15.11 -16.35
CA LYS A 333 -3.17 16.18 -16.80
C LYS A 333 -2.55 15.91 -18.17
N THR A 334 -2.40 14.64 -18.56
CA THR A 334 -1.88 14.25 -19.89
C THR A 334 -2.98 14.10 -20.94
N GLY A 335 -4.28 14.30 -20.57
CA GLY A 335 -5.40 14.02 -21.47
C GLY A 335 -5.57 12.53 -21.81
N GLY A 336 -5.10 11.64 -20.92
CA GLY A 336 -5.09 10.19 -21.11
C GLY A 336 -3.89 9.68 -21.94
N ASN A 337 -2.94 10.53 -22.26
CA ASN A 337 -1.69 10.12 -22.94
C ASN A 337 -0.76 9.40 -21.93
N MET A 338 -0.36 8.17 -22.24
CA MET A 338 0.52 7.33 -21.42
C MET A 338 1.99 7.36 -21.90
N ASP A 339 2.33 8.29 -22.78
CA ASP A 339 3.73 8.51 -23.18
C ASP A 339 4.61 8.77 -21.96
N PRO A 340 5.78 8.10 -21.83
CA PRO A 340 6.63 8.21 -20.64
C PRO A 340 7.08 9.64 -20.31
N ASP A 341 7.37 10.47 -21.31
CA ASP A 341 7.80 11.86 -21.08
C ASP A 341 6.61 12.74 -20.64
N ALA A 342 5.41 12.50 -21.21
CA ALA A 342 4.19 13.17 -20.80
C ALA A 342 3.82 12.80 -19.34
N ILE A 343 3.88 11.52 -18.99
CA ILE A 343 3.68 11.02 -17.62
C ILE A 343 4.70 11.62 -16.66
N HIS A 344 5.99 11.62 -17.03
CA HIS A 344 7.04 12.20 -16.20
C HIS A 344 6.78 13.68 -15.91
N LYS A 345 6.50 14.48 -16.93
CA LYS A 345 6.21 15.91 -16.78
C LYS A 345 5.00 16.15 -15.89
N ALA A 346 3.93 15.37 -16.08
CA ALA A 346 2.71 15.49 -15.27
C ALA A 346 2.95 15.06 -13.81
N ALA A 347 3.65 13.94 -13.57
CA ALA A 347 3.99 13.46 -12.23
C ALA A 347 4.84 14.49 -11.47
N MET A 348 5.91 15.02 -12.09
CA MET A 348 6.79 16.01 -11.46
C MET A 348 6.11 17.36 -11.21
N SER A 349 4.97 17.63 -11.85
CA SER A 349 4.17 18.85 -11.63
C SER A 349 3.25 18.76 -10.42
N LEU A 350 3.09 17.57 -9.81
CA LEU A 350 2.21 17.42 -8.66
C LEU A 350 2.84 18.05 -7.40
N ASP A 351 2.05 18.87 -6.71
CA ASP A 351 2.43 19.50 -5.44
C ASP A 351 1.20 19.55 -4.51
N ILE A 352 0.85 18.39 -3.94
CA ILE A 352 -0.25 18.25 -2.98
C ILE A 352 0.33 18.29 -1.57
N PRO A 353 -0.09 19.23 -0.70
CA PRO A 353 0.41 19.33 0.67
C PRO A 353 0.08 18.08 1.50
N LEU A 354 0.88 17.84 2.55
CA LEU A 354 0.60 16.84 3.58
C LEU A 354 -0.79 17.08 4.20
N GLY A 355 -1.53 16.02 4.53
CA GLY A 355 -2.87 16.11 5.09
C GLY A 355 -3.95 16.42 4.06
N LYS A 356 -3.72 16.22 2.76
CA LYS A 356 -4.69 16.54 1.69
C LYS A 356 -5.19 15.33 0.91
N THR A 357 -4.81 14.13 1.29
CA THR A 357 -5.35 12.88 0.74
C THR A 357 -6.05 12.06 1.82
N ALA A 358 -6.84 11.08 1.43
CA ALA A 358 -7.53 10.18 2.37
C ALA A 358 -6.57 9.38 3.27
N ALA A 359 -5.33 9.19 2.87
CA ALA A 359 -4.27 8.60 3.69
C ALA A 359 -3.54 9.65 4.58
N GLY A 360 -3.93 10.93 4.55
CA GLY A 360 -3.22 12.00 5.23
C GLY A 360 -1.88 12.35 4.58
N TRP A 361 -1.53 11.69 3.49
CA TRP A 361 -0.32 12.00 2.72
C TRP A 361 -0.52 13.26 1.88
N GLY A 362 0.60 13.85 1.46
CA GLY A 362 0.66 14.73 0.31
C GLY A 362 1.23 13.99 -0.90
N VAL A 363 1.47 14.71 -2.00
CA VAL A 363 2.12 14.17 -3.19
C VAL A 363 3.12 15.18 -3.72
N LYS A 364 4.38 14.80 -3.74
CA LYS A 364 5.45 15.50 -4.43
C LYS A 364 6.55 14.50 -4.76
N PHE A 365 6.73 14.24 -6.03
CA PHE A 365 7.78 13.32 -6.47
C PHE A 365 9.14 14.00 -6.48
N GLY A 366 10.16 13.33 -5.92
CA GLY A 366 11.56 13.66 -6.09
C GLY A 366 12.07 13.19 -7.45
N GLU A 367 13.31 13.58 -7.81
CA GLU A 367 13.94 13.22 -9.08
C GLU A 367 14.02 11.72 -9.35
N ASN A 368 14.07 10.92 -8.28
CA ASN A 368 14.06 9.46 -8.35
C ASN A 368 12.65 8.84 -8.42
N GLY A 369 11.61 9.65 -8.58
CA GLY A 369 10.21 9.17 -8.63
C GLY A 369 9.60 8.76 -7.28
N GLN A 370 10.27 9.00 -6.14
CA GLN A 370 9.70 8.77 -4.81
C GLN A 370 8.79 9.92 -4.39
N ASN A 371 7.58 9.61 -3.91
CA ASN A 371 6.76 10.60 -3.18
C ASN A 371 7.44 10.97 -1.86
N THR A 372 7.85 12.22 -1.72
CA THR A 372 8.54 12.74 -0.53
C THR A 372 7.58 13.21 0.57
N ARG A 373 6.26 13.09 0.36
CA ARG A 373 5.21 13.53 1.30
C ARG A 373 4.29 12.38 1.76
N ALA A 374 4.80 11.17 1.78
CA ALA A 374 4.10 10.01 2.30
C ALA A 374 4.80 9.52 3.59
N PRO A 375 4.44 10.05 4.78
CA PRO A 375 4.99 9.58 6.05
C PRO A 375 4.40 8.24 6.45
N ALA A 376 5.12 7.52 7.33
CA ALA A 376 4.59 6.37 8.08
C ALA A 376 4.06 6.82 9.45
N PHE A 377 3.26 5.96 10.06
CA PHE A 377 2.60 6.19 11.35
C PHE A 377 2.92 5.07 12.32
N ILE A 378 2.83 5.36 13.63
CA ILE A 378 2.89 4.31 14.65
C ILE A 378 1.49 4.07 15.18
N MET A 379 1.10 2.82 15.17
CA MET A 379 -0.13 2.31 15.72
C MET A 379 0.15 1.38 16.90
N GLN A 380 -0.90 1.13 17.69
CA GLN A 380 -0.86 0.19 18.80
C GLN A 380 -2.15 -0.63 18.84
N TRP A 381 -2.03 -1.93 19.01
CA TRP A 381 -3.17 -2.83 19.23
C TRP A 381 -3.80 -2.62 20.62
N ARG A 382 -5.09 -2.29 20.66
CA ARG A 382 -5.85 -2.04 21.88
C ARG A 382 -7.27 -2.61 21.76
N GLY A 383 -7.60 -3.57 22.61
CA GLY A 383 -8.92 -4.20 22.59
C GLY A 383 -9.30 -4.76 21.22
N GLY A 384 -8.33 -5.34 20.49
CA GLY A 384 -8.53 -5.88 19.14
C GLY A 384 -8.62 -4.84 18.02
N ASN A 385 -8.38 -3.54 18.32
CA ASN A 385 -8.33 -2.46 17.32
C ASN A 385 -6.93 -1.89 17.22
N LEU A 386 -6.51 -1.57 15.99
CA LEU A 386 -5.25 -0.91 15.72
C LEU A 386 -5.46 0.61 15.70
N VAL A 387 -4.96 1.32 16.72
CA VAL A 387 -5.16 2.75 16.90
C VAL A 387 -3.89 3.53 16.64
N THR A 388 -3.96 4.63 15.91
CA THR A 388 -2.82 5.51 15.62
C THR A 388 -2.46 6.29 16.88
N VAL A 389 -1.17 6.19 17.29
CA VAL A 389 -0.63 6.82 18.50
C VAL A 389 0.50 7.82 18.20
N TRP A 390 1.05 7.82 16.96
CA TRP A 390 2.13 8.73 16.56
C TRP A 390 2.14 8.97 15.04
N PRO A 391 2.49 10.19 14.55
CA PRO A 391 2.77 11.39 15.32
C PRO A 391 1.51 11.99 15.97
N LYS A 392 1.67 12.91 16.92
CA LYS A 392 0.57 13.51 17.68
C LYS A 392 -0.52 14.14 16.80
N SER A 393 -0.13 14.70 15.64
CA SER A 393 -1.08 15.32 14.69
C SER A 393 -2.06 14.31 14.07
N ALA A 394 -1.65 13.05 13.93
CA ALA A 394 -2.46 11.96 13.37
C ALA A 394 -3.06 11.05 14.45
N ALA A 395 -2.58 11.13 15.69
CA ALA A 395 -2.96 10.26 16.78
C ALA A 395 -4.41 10.48 17.23
N VAL A 396 -5.07 9.39 17.63
CA VAL A 396 -6.38 9.38 18.30
C VAL A 396 -6.29 8.94 19.76
N ALA A 397 -5.11 8.49 20.19
CA ALA A 397 -4.82 8.11 21.56
C ALA A 397 -3.35 8.35 21.90
N GLU A 398 -3.04 8.57 23.18
CA GLU A 398 -1.64 8.56 23.65
C GLU A 398 -1.12 7.11 23.65
N PRO A 399 0.17 6.87 23.35
CA PRO A 399 0.73 5.53 23.42
C PRO A 399 0.78 5.01 24.88
N GLU A 400 0.55 3.69 25.05
CA GLU A 400 0.67 3.00 26.33
C GLU A 400 1.92 2.12 26.37
N PRO A 401 2.50 1.86 27.55
CA PRO A 401 3.64 0.94 27.66
C PRO A 401 3.30 -0.41 27.02
N ALA A 402 4.20 -0.90 26.15
CA ALA A 402 4.07 -2.22 25.59
C ALA A 402 4.10 -3.28 26.72
N LYS A 403 3.21 -4.27 26.63
CA LYS A 403 3.27 -5.42 27.52
C LYS A 403 4.44 -6.32 27.08
N ALA A 404 5.18 -6.85 28.04
CA ALA A 404 6.14 -7.92 27.76
C ALA A 404 5.41 -9.11 27.11
N GLN A 405 6.01 -9.73 26.13
CA GLN A 405 5.47 -10.87 25.39
C GLN A 405 5.36 -12.12 26.25
#